data_9fc6454488b7df7d2de8bf91029e0189
#
_entry.id   9fc6454488b7df7d2de8bf91029e0189
#
_cell.length_a   1.000
_cell.length_b   1.000
_cell.length_c   1.000
_cell.angle_alpha   90.00
_cell.angle_beta   90.00
_cell.angle_gamma   90.00
#
_symmetry.space_group_name_H-M   'P 1'
#
loop_
_entity.id
_entity.type
_entity.pdbx_description
1 polymer ?
#
loop_
_entity_poly.entity_id
_entity_poly.type
_entity_poly.pdbx_seq_one_letter_code
_entity_poly.pdbx_strand_id
1 'polypeptide(L)'
;MVPCLTHISRIKNLEDHDLITKLKYRYWNACDAKDSTLMLDCFSTKAVKINYEDFGIFDSAKEMVDKFIAFACHDHLLESHAGKNPVITLDNNTASGSWAMNYTLVDTKKDIILNVSGKYEDIYIQENKKWVIHESIFNKTRGICMKNIENILANPR
;
A
#
# COMPACT_ATOMS: atom_id res chain seq x y z
N MET A 1 10.52 18.02 29.06
CA MET A 1 11.92 18.07 28.57
C MET A 1 12.06 16.97 27.52
N VAL A 2 12.22 17.31 26.25
CA VAL A 2 12.43 16.31 25.18
C VAL A 2 13.84 15.76 25.35
N PRO A 3 14.06 14.43 25.45
CA PRO A 3 15.40 13.87 25.57
C PRO A 3 16.24 14.28 24.36
N CYS A 4 17.44 14.79 24.60
CA CYS A 4 18.38 15.06 23.53
C CYS A 4 18.85 13.74 22.95
N LEU A 5 18.31 13.37 21.77
CA LEU A 5 18.72 12.18 21.03
C LEU A 5 20.20 12.32 20.63
N THR A 6 20.97 11.27 20.84
CA THR A 6 22.36 11.20 20.37
C THR A 6 22.40 11.21 18.83
N HIS A 7 23.54 11.56 18.22
CA HIS A 7 23.69 11.49 16.76
C HIS A 7 23.37 10.10 16.21
N ILE A 8 23.77 9.04 16.91
CA ILE A 8 23.52 7.64 16.52
C ILE A 8 22.02 7.35 16.49
N SER A 9 21.26 7.76 17.50
CA SER A 9 19.81 7.53 17.53
C SER A 9 19.07 8.36 16.47
N ARG A 10 19.55 9.54 16.12
CA ARG A 10 18.99 10.36 15.03
C ARG A 10 19.22 9.71 13.66
N ILE A 11 20.43 9.18 13.43
CA ILE A 11 20.75 8.45 12.18
C ILE A 11 19.85 7.22 12.07
N LYS A 12 19.77 6.41 13.15
CA LYS A 12 18.89 5.23 13.17
C LYS A 12 17.43 5.58 12.84
N ASN A 13 16.91 6.67 13.41
CA ASN A 13 15.55 7.10 13.11
C ASN A 13 15.37 7.48 11.63
N LEU A 14 16.34 8.14 11.01
CA LEU A 14 16.29 8.45 9.57
C LEU A 14 16.34 7.20 8.71
N GLU A 15 17.18 6.22 9.09
CA GLU A 15 17.27 4.92 8.41
C GLU A 15 15.94 4.16 8.53
N ASP A 16 15.34 4.10 9.72
CA ASP A 16 14.05 3.44 9.94
C ASP A 16 12.91 4.11 9.14
N HIS A 17 12.89 5.44 9.07
CA HIS A 17 11.96 6.17 8.20
C HIS A 17 12.12 5.80 6.72
N ASP A 18 13.35 5.75 6.23
CA ASP A 18 13.65 5.38 4.84
C ASP A 18 13.25 3.92 4.56
N LEU A 19 13.56 3.00 5.49
CA LEU A 19 13.19 1.58 5.37
C LEU A 19 11.68 1.37 5.33
N ILE A 20 10.91 2.05 6.18
CA ILE A 20 9.44 1.97 6.18
C ILE A 20 8.88 2.58 4.89
N THR A 21 9.42 3.69 4.43
CA THR A 21 9.03 4.31 3.17
C THR A 21 9.25 3.37 1.99
N LYS A 22 10.43 2.76 1.90
CA LYS A 22 10.77 1.76 0.87
C LYS A 22 9.88 0.52 0.96
N LEU A 23 9.57 0.04 2.18
CA LEU A 23 8.66 -1.08 2.39
C LEU A 23 7.27 -0.80 1.80
N LYS A 24 6.70 0.38 2.09
CA LYS A 24 5.36 0.72 1.58
C LYS A 24 5.35 0.87 0.07
N TYR A 25 6.36 1.50 -0.52
CA TYR A 25 6.49 1.59 -1.98
C TYR A 25 6.69 0.22 -2.63
N ARG A 26 7.48 -0.67 -1.99
CA ARG A 26 7.66 -2.05 -2.44
C ARG A 26 6.34 -2.80 -2.48
N TYR A 27 5.49 -2.65 -1.46
CA TYR A 27 4.17 -3.26 -1.42
C TYR A 27 3.28 -2.79 -2.59
N TRP A 28 3.18 -1.47 -2.83
CA TRP A 28 2.38 -0.96 -3.94
C TRP A 28 2.93 -1.36 -5.30
N ASN A 29 4.25 -1.30 -5.48
CA ASN A 29 4.90 -1.77 -6.72
C ASN A 29 4.65 -3.27 -6.95
N ALA A 30 4.62 -4.09 -5.90
CA ALA A 30 4.28 -5.50 -6.00
C ALA A 30 2.83 -5.72 -6.42
N CYS A 31 1.89 -4.90 -5.93
CA CYS A 31 0.50 -4.91 -6.39
C CYS A 31 0.41 -4.58 -7.89
N ASP A 32 1.05 -3.49 -8.34
CA ASP A 32 1.02 -3.04 -9.73
C ASP A 32 1.69 -4.06 -10.67
N ALA A 33 2.77 -4.71 -10.20
CA ALA A 33 3.46 -5.78 -10.92
C ALA A 33 2.76 -7.15 -10.82
N LYS A 34 1.71 -7.27 -9.99
CA LYS A 34 1.00 -8.53 -9.70
C LYS A 34 1.91 -9.63 -9.13
N ASP A 35 2.94 -9.22 -8.40
CA ASP A 35 3.90 -10.09 -7.71
C ASP A 35 3.38 -10.47 -6.32
N SER A 36 2.62 -11.56 -6.25
CA SER A 36 2.01 -12.05 -5.03
C SER A 36 3.03 -12.46 -3.96
N THR A 37 4.19 -12.96 -4.37
CA THR A 37 5.26 -13.36 -3.46
C THR A 37 5.86 -12.14 -2.77
N LEU A 38 6.16 -11.10 -3.56
CA LEU A 38 6.69 -9.85 -3.02
C LEU A 38 5.65 -9.11 -2.16
N MET A 39 4.36 -9.19 -2.51
CA MET A 39 3.28 -8.67 -1.66
C MET A 39 3.29 -9.31 -0.28
N LEU A 40 3.34 -10.66 -0.22
CA LEU A 40 3.38 -11.41 1.05
C LEU A 40 4.62 -11.05 1.88
N ASP A 41 5.80 -10.91 1.26
CA ASP A 41 7.05 -10.55 1.96
C ASP A 41 7.03 -9.15 2.60
N CYS A 42 6.05 -8.32 2.26
CA CYS A 42 5.87 -7.01 2.87
C CYS A 42 5.13 -7.07 4.23
N PHE A 43 4.43 -8.14 4.52
CA PHE A 43 3.63 -8.28 5.73
C PHE A 43 4.32 -9.12 6.81
N SER A 44 3.86 -8.92 8.04
CA SER A 44 4.23 -9.76 9.17
C SER A 44 3.89 -11.23 8.92
N THR A 45 4.75 -12.14 9.37
CA THR A 45 4.49 -13.59 9.36
C THR A 45 3.54 -14.02 10.47
N LYS A 46 3.23 -13.13 11.42
CA LYS A 46 2.23 -13.29 12.47
C LYS A 46 0.84 -12.89 11.95
N ALA A 47 -0.16 -13.00 12.81
CA ALA A 47 -1.47 -12.45 12.52
C ALA A 47 -1.36 -10.95 12.16
N VAL A 48 -2.04 -10.54 11.12
CA VAL A 48 -2.11 -9.15 10.64
C VAL A 48 -3.55 -8.65 10.73
N LYS A 49 -3.72 -7.34 10.68
CA LYS A 49 -5.04 -6.72 10.59
C LYS A 49 -5.09 -5.84 9.35
N ILE A 50 -5.88 -6.26 8.39
CA ILE A 50 -6.01 -5.56 7.10
C ILE A 50 -7.48 -5.21 6.92
N ASN A 51 -7.77 -3.93 6.65
CA ASN A 51 -9.10 -3.46 6.30
C ASN A 51 -9.01 -2.53 5.09
N TYR A 52 -9.44 -3.01 3.95
CA TYR A 52 -9.47 -2.27 2.69
C TYR A 52 -10.91 -2.02 2.21
N GLU A 53 -11.81 -1.74 3.16
CA GLU A 53 -13.21 -1.41 2.94
C GLU A 53 -13.92 -2.42 2.00
N ASP A 54 -14.38 -1.94 0.82
CA ASP A 54 -15.11 -2.77 -0.15
C ASP A 54 -14.28 -3.97 -0.66
N PHE A 55 -12.94 -3.87 -0.62
CA PHE A 55 -12.09 -4.98 -1.02
C PHE A 55 -12.09 -6.11 0.02
N GLY A 56 -12.17 -5.78 1.31
CA GLY A 56 -12.35 -6.75 2.38
C GLY A 56 -11.57 -6.47 3.65
N ILE A 57 -11.86 -7.31 4.66
CA ILE A 57 -11.19 -7.35 5.96
C ILE A 57 -10.53 -8.71 6.09
N PHE A 58 -9.26 -8.74 6.53
CA PHE A 58 -8.46 -9.96 6.60
C PHE A 58 -7.60 -9.97 7.87
N ASP A 59 -7.49 -11.14 8.48
CA ASP A 59 -6.60 -11.41 9.62
C ASP A 59 -5.30 -12.11 9.17
N SER A 60 -5.19 -12.37 7.86
CA SER A 60 -4.05 -13.03 7.22
C SER A 60 -3.67 -12.30 5.94
N ALA A 61 -2.38 -12.00 5.78
CA ALA A 61 -1.84 -11.45 4.54
C ALA A 61 -2.05 -12.40 3.36
N LYS A 62 -1.98 -13.72 3.61
CA LYS A 62 -2.21 -14.72 2.57
C LYS A 62 -3.63 -14.64 2.01
N GLU A 63 -4.65 -14.56 2.86
CA GLU A 63 -6.04 -14.44 2.42
C GLU A 63 -6.28 -13.16 1.60
N MET A 64 -5.68 -12.04 2.03
CA MET A 64 -5.75 -10.79 1.28
C MET A 64 -5.10 -10.94 -0.10
N VAL A 65 -3.92 -11.54 -0.18
CA VAL A 65 -3.19 -11.74 -1.43
C VAL A 65 -3.91 -12.76 -2.34
N ASP A 66 -4.46 -13.85 -1.80
CA ASP A 66 -5.26 -14.81 -2.58
C ASP A 66 -6.48 -14.11 -3.22
N LYS A 67 -7.16 -13.24 -2.46
CA LYS A 67 -8.25 -12.43 -3.01
C LYS A 67 -7.77 -11.43 -4.07
N PHE A 68 -6.59 -10.82 -3.86
CA PHE A 68 -5.99 -9.92 -4.84
C PHE A 68 -5.68 -10.65 -6.14
N ILE A 69 -5.09 -11.85 -6.08
CA ILE A 69 -4.81 -12.68 -7.27
C ILE A 69 -6.10 -12.95 -8.04
N ALA A 70 -7.15 -13.38 -7.34
CA ALA A 70 -8.44 -13.69 -7.96
C ALA A 70 -9.11 -12.45 -8.59
N PHE A 71 -8.92 -11.27 -8.01
CA PHE A 71 -9.55 -10.03 -8.47
C PHE A 71 -8.73 -9.30 -9.52
N ALA A 72 -7.42 -9.13 -9.32
CA ALA A 72 -6.59 -8.18 -10.05
C ALA A 72 -5.61 -8.81 -11.04
N CYS A 73 -5.22 -10.08 -10.85
CA CYS A 73 -4.21 -10.72 -11.70
C CYS A 73 -4.78 -11.23 -13.04
N HIS A 74 -5.35 -10.31 -13.81
CA HIS A 74 -5.89 -10.54 -15.15
C HIS A 74 -5.26 -9.54 -16.14
N ASP A 75 -4.96 -9.98 -17.36
CA ASP A 75 -4.29 -9.15 -18.38
C ASP A 75 -5.07 -7.89 -18.78
N HIS A 76 -6.40 -7.92 -18.64
CA HIS A 76 -7.26 -6.79 -18.96
C HIS A 76 -7.39 -5.75 -17.84
N LEU A 77 -6.83 -6.02 -16.66
CA LEU A 77 -6.82 -5.10 -15.53
C LEU A 77 -5.42 -4.49 -15.36
N LEU A 78 -5.35 -3.19 -15.51
CA LEU A 78 -4.11 -2.41 -15.35
C LEU A 78 -4.26 -1.53 -14.12
N GLU A 79 -3.38 -1.71 -13.16
CA GLU A 79 -3.44 -1.01 -11.86
C GLU A 79 -2.25 -0.08 -11.69
N SER A 80 -2.48 0.98 -10.95
CA SER A 80 -1.42 1.90 -10.53
C SER A 80 -1.73 2.47 -9.16
N HIS A 81 -0.80 2.29 -8.23
CA HIS A 81 -0.84 2.86 -6.89
C HIS A 81 0.14 4.04 -6.79
N ALA A 82 -0.37 5.22 -6.49
CA ALA A 82 0.43 6.43 -6.30
C ALA A 82 0.29 6.96 -4.87
N GLY A 83 1.13 6.46 -3.97
CA GLY A 83 1.20 6.90 -2.58
C GLY A 83 2.09 8.12 -2.40
N LYS A 84 1.71 9.03 -1.51
CA LYS A 84 2.41 10.28 -1.23
C LYS A 84 2.18 10.78 0.19
N ASN A 85 2.94 11.83 0.55
CA ASN A 85 2.82 12.54 1.81
C ASN A 85 2.88 11.61 3.05
N PRO A 86 3.95 10.81 3.20
CA PRO A 86 4.10 9.97 4.38
C PRO A 86 4.22 10.80 5.65
N VAL A 87 3.50 10.38 6.69
CA VAL A 87 3.73 10.84 8.06
C VAL A 87 4.01 9.58 8.88
N ILE A 88 5.25 9.41 9.31
CA ILE A 88 5.72 8.21 10.03
C ILE A 88 6.15 8.63 11.44
N THR A 89 5.68 7.90 12.43
CA THR A 89 6.07 8.07 13.83
C THR A 89 6.68 6.77 14.33
N LEU A 90 7.93 6.84 14.78
CA LEU A 90 8.67 5.69 15.31
C LEU A 90 8.46 5.56 16.81
N ASP A 91 8.28 4.33 17.28
CA ASP A 91 8.25 3.96 18.69
C ASP A 91 9.02 2.64 18.88
N ASN A 92 10.32 2.75 19.15
CA ASN A 92 11.24 1.62 19.30
C ASN A 92 11.19 0.64 18.11
N ASN A 93 10.62 -0.54 18.31
CA ASN A 93 10.49 -1.59 17.30
C ASN A 93 9.12 -1.58 16.60
N THR A 94 8.35 -0.53 16.78
CA THR A 94 7.06 -0.30 16.14
C THR A 94 7.04 1.07 15.49
N ALA A 95 6.18 1.25 14.51
CA ALA A 95 5.93 2.55 13.91
C ALA A 95 4.49 2.65 13.43
N SER A 96 3.94 3.86 13.45
CA SER A 96 2.71 4.17 12.72
C SER A 96 3.05 4.99 11.49
N GLY A 97 2.30 4.79 10.42
CA GLY A 97 2.45 5.58 9.20
C GLY A 97 1.12 5.90 8.55
N SER A 98 1.00 7.11 8.03
CA SER A 98 -0.15 7.48 7.21
C SER A 98 0.30 7.96 5.84
N TRP A 99 -0.51 7.64 4.81
CA TRP A 99 -0.17 7.87 3.41
C TRP A 99 -1.40 8.34 2.65
N ALA A 100 -1.29 9.43 1.93
CA ALA A 100 -2.29 9.73 0.92
C ALA A 100 -2.09 8.80 -0.28
N MET A 101 -3.19 8.30 -0.85
CA MET A 101 -3.19 7.34 -1.96
C MET A 101 -4.09 7.81 -3.08
N ASN A 102 -3.61 7.71 -4.31
CA ASN A 102 -4.42 7.67 -5.51
C ASN A 102 -4.21 6.32 -6.20
N TYR A 103 -5.29 5.61 -6.40
CA TYR A 103 -5.32 4.33 -7.10
C TYR A 103 -6.08 4.48 -8.42
N THR A 104 -5.52 3.94 -9.47
CA THR A 104 -6.16 3.89 -10.79
C THR A 104 -6.25 2.45 -11.24
N LEU A 105 -7.43 2.01 -11.64
CA LEU A 105 -7.68 0.75 -12.30
C LEU A 105 -8.28 1.01 -13.69
N VAL A 106 -7.64 0.46 -14.73
CA VAL A 106 -8.20 0.41 -16.08
C VAL A 106 -8.68 -1.01 -16.35
N ASP A 107 -9.96 -1.19 -16.62
CA ASP A 107 -10.53 -2.46 -17.07
C ASP A 107 -10.83 -2.33 -18.57
N THR A 108 -9.96 -2.92 -19.39
CA THR A 108 -10.05 -2.83 -20.84
C THR A 108 -11.19 -3.67 -21.43
N LYS A 109 -11.72 -4.66 -20.69
CA LYS A 109 -12.88 -5.45 -21.11
C LYS A 109 -14.20 -4.72 -20.85
N LYS A 110 -14.28 -3.98 -19.74
CA LYS A 110 -15.47 -3.22 -19.38
C LYS A 110 -15.46 -1.79 -19.91
N ASP A 111 -14.35 -1.40 -20.54
CA ASP A 111 -14.12 -0.04 -21.05
C ASP A 111 -14.33 1.04 -19.97
N ILE A 112 -13.70 0.83 -18.81
CA ILE A 112 -13.81 1.74 -17.66
C ILE A 112 -12.43 2.11 -17.09
N ILE A 113 -12.37 3.32 -16.51
CA ILE A 113 -11.30 3.75 -15.59
C ILE A 113 -11.95 4.03 -14.24
N LEU A 114 -11.43 3.38 -13.21
CA LEU A 114 -11.75 3.67 -11.82
C LEU A 114 -10.58 4.43 -11.19
N ASN A 115 -10.86 5.62 -10.65
CA ASN A 115 -9.91 6.37 -9.83
C ASN A 115 -10.44 6.42 -8.40
N VAL A 116 -9.60 6.01 -7.45
CA VAL A 116 -9.92 6.03 -6.02
C VAL A 116 -8.87 6.87 -5.31
N SER A 117 -9.33 7.80 -4.48
CA SER A 117 -8.47 8.54 -3.56
C SER A 117 -8.81 8.15 -2.13
N GLY A 118 -7.80 8.05 -1.29
CA GLY A 118 -7.98 7.69 0.10
C GLY A 118 -6.71 7.89 0.92
N LYS A 119 -6.75 7.33 2.12
CA LYS A 119 -5.66 7.38 3.07
C LYS A 119 -5.41 6.00 3.65
N TYR A 120 -4.16 5.58 3.64
CA TYR A 120 -3.71 4.44 4.44
C TYR A 120 -3.33 4.90 5.84
N GLU A 121 -3.65 4.06 6.82
CA GLU A 121 -3.17 4.10 8.19
C GLU A 121 -2.58 2.73 8.51
N ASP A 122 -1.27 2.69 8.73
CA ASP A 122 -0.52 1.46 8.88
C ASP A 122 0.19 1.41 10.23
N ILE A 123 0.33 0.19 10.76
CA ILE A 123 1.24 -0.14 11.84
C ILE A 123 2.32 -1.07 11.32
N TYR A 124 3.55 -0.72 11.57
CA TYR A 124 4.75 -1.47 11.21
C TYR A 124 5.40 -2.04 12.47
N ILE A 125 5.99 -3.22 12.34
CA ILE A 125 6.78 -3.85 13.41
C ILE A 125 8.11 -4.34 12.84
N GLN A 126 9.11 -4.49 13.71
CA GLN A 126 10.35 -5.14 13.33
C GLN A 126 10.26 -6.64 13.61
N GLU A 127 10.45 -7.45 12.57
CA GLU A 127 10.64 -8.90 12.64
C GLU A 127 12.01 -9.26 12.05
N ASN A 128 12.84 -9.96 12.82
CA ASN A 128 14.19 -10.37 12.39
C ASN A 128 15.01 -9.18 11.82
N LYS A 129 14.92 -8.03 12.46
CA LYS A 129 15.58 -6.76 12.06
C LYS A 129 15.08 -6.15 10.74
N LYS A 130 13.94 -6.60 10.21
CA LYS A 130 13.27 -6.01 9.05
C LYS A 130 11.95 -5.37 9.48
N TRP A 131 11.64 -4.22 8.91
CA TRP A 131 10.31 -3.64 9.03
C TRP A 131 9.33 -4.40 8.16
N VAL A 132 8.16 -4.73 8.71
CA VAL A 132 7.04 -5.38 8.01
C VAL A 132 5.72 -4.69 8.38
N ILE A 133 4.72 -4.81 7.51
CA ILE A 133 3.37 -4.29 7.75
C ILE A 133 2.65 -5.27 8.68
N HIS A 134 2.15 -4.79 9.81
CA HIS A 134 1.37 -5.55 10.78
C HIS A 134 -0.11 -5.22 10.72
N GLU A 135 -0.46 -3.93 10.64
CA GLU A 135 -1.82 -3.48 10.36
C GLU A 135 -1.81 -2.56 9.15
N SER A 136 -2.85 -2.63 8.32
CA SER A 136 -3.03 -1.72 7.18
C SER A 136 -4.51 -1.46 6.98
N ILE A 137 -4.91 -0.20 7.12
CA ILE A 137 -6.30 0.24 6.98
C ILE A 137 -6.33 1.27 5.86
N PHE A 138 -7.17 1.04 4.86
CA PHE A 138 -7.42 2.00 3.80
C PHE A 138 -8.80 2.63 3.97
N ASN A 139 -8.83 3.94 4.06
CA ASN A 139 -10.05 4.75 4.17
C ASN A 139 -10.25 5.51 2.85
N LYS A 140 -11.22 5.10 2.05
CA LYS A 140 -11.58 5.74 0.80
C LYS A 140 -12.23 7.10 1.05
N THR A 141 -11.76 8.14 0.38
CA THR A 141 -12.36 9.48 0.46
C THR A 141 -13.16 9.82 -0.78
N ARG A 142 -12.81 9.25 -1.94
CA ARG A 142 -13.49 9.49 -3.21
C ARG A 142 -13.25 8.34 -4.18
N GLY A 143 -14.27 8.01 -4.96
CA GLY A 143 -14.18 7.14 -6.12
C GLY A 143 -14.85 7.78 -7.33
N ILE A 144 -14.21 7.71 -8.50
CA ILE A 144 -14.73 8.17 -9.78
C ILE A 144 -14.60 7.03 -10.77
N CYS A 145 -15.69 6.64 -11.41
CA CYS A 145 -15.69 5.67 -12.49
C CYS A 145 -16.04 6.37 -13.81
N MET A 146 -15.14 6.28 -14.78
CA MET A 146 -15.34 6.79 -16.15
C MET A 146 -15.56 5.60 -17.09
N LYS A 147 -16.44 5.78 -18.09
CA LYS A 147 -16.74 4.79 -19.12
C LYS A 147 -16.33 5.31 -20.49
N ASN A 148 -16.26 4.41 -21.48
CA ASN A 148 -15.93 4.72 -22.89
C ASN A 148 -14.53 5.30 -23.03
N ILE A 149 -13.54 4.61 -22.45
CA ILE A 149 -12.13 5.05 -22.45
C ILE A 149 -11.46 4.92 -23.82
N GLU A 150 -11.98 4.06 -24.73
CA GLU A 150 -11.45 3.94 -26.10
C GLU A 150 -11.39 5.30 -26.81
N ASN A 151 -12.38 6.17 -26.60
CA ASN A 151 -12.39 7.51 -27.16
C ASN A 151 -11.38 8.47 -26.50
N ILE A 152 -10.93 8.15 -25.30
CA ILE A 152 -9.95 8.96 -24.54
C ILE A 152 -8.52 8.56 -24.95
N LEU A 153 -8.28 7.26 -25.15
CA LEU A 153 -6.98 6.70 -25.50
C LEU A 153 -6.69 6.77 -27.01
N ALA A 154 -7.72 6.84 -27.85
CA ALA A 154 -7.58 6.88 -29.31
C ALA A 154 -7.04 8.23 -29.85
N ASN A 155 -6.99 9.30 -29.04
CA ASN A 155 -6.45 10.60 -29.39
C ASN A 155 -5.36 11.03 -28.40
N PRO A 156 -4.17 10.40 -28.36
CA PRO A 156 -3.04 10.98 -27.67
C PRO A 156 -2.64 12.26 -28.43
N ARG A 157 -2.75 13.39 -27.75
CA ARG A 157 -2.23 14.67 -28.28
C ARG A 157 -0.71 14.65 -28.25
#